data_4e0b91e368abbf529e9ac423e991d449
#
_entry.id   4e0b91e368abbf529e9ac423e991d449
#
_cell.length_a   1.000
_cell.length_b   1.000
_cell.length_c   1.000
_cell.angle_alpha   90.00
_cell.angle_beta   90.00
_cell.angle_gamma   90.00
#
_symmetry.space_group_name_H-M   'P 1'
#
loop_
_entity.id
_entity.type
_entity.pdbx_description
1 polymer ?
#
loop_
_entity_poly.entity_id
_entity_poly.type
_entity_poly.pdbx_seq_one_letter_code
_entity_poly.pdbx_strand_id
1 'polypeptide(L)'
;MTISLASFLSQIMVNPMLAITAVLMLAVVLVNGWTDAPNAIATCVSTRAMSARHAIIMATVFNFLGVLVMTLINSSVAATVYNMVDFGGNAADASVALCAAMFAIVIWATVAWWFGIPTSESHALIAGISGSAIALHSGLAGINFGEWVKVLYGLVLSTFLGFALGWFCAKAVEWICKGMNRQRTAKFFGGAQIAGGAAMAFMHGAQDGQKFMGVFMLGIFLANGQNNVSNFQIPIWLMLLCSAVMALGTSIGGYRIIKAVGMDMVKLEQYQGFAADTAGAICLLLSSLTGVPVSTTHTKTTAIMGVGASKRLSAVNWGIVKEMVLTWVLTFPGCGLIGYIIAKIFIHIF
;
A
#
# COMPACT_ATOMS: atom_id res chain seq x y z
N MET A 1 -0.41 14.97 20.41
CA MET A 1 0.90 15.62 20.31
C MET A 1 1.18 15.90 18.83
N THR A 2 1.53 17.13 18.44
CA THR A 2 1.86 17.51 17.06
C THR A 2 3.29 18.03 17.00
N ILE A 3 4.04 17.62 15.99
CA ILE A 3 5.43 18.07 15.78
C ILE A 3 5.43 19.10 14.66
N SER A 4 5.94 20.31 14.92
CA SER A 4 6.04 21.36 13.90
C SER A 4 7.16 21.03 12.89
N LEU A 5 7.05 21.54 11.66
CA LEU A 5 8.10 21.39 10.65
C LEU A 5 9.44 21.98 11.13
N ALA A 6 9.40 23.15 11.80
CA ALA A 6 10.61 23.79 12.31
C ALA A 6 11.31 22.93 13.37
N SER A 7 10.55 22.30 14.29
CA SER A 7 11.10 21.35 15.26
C SER A 7 11.69 20.12 14.60
N PHE A 8 11.01 19.56 13.59
CA PHE A 8 11.55 18.42 12.84
C PHE A 8 12.86 18.75 12.10
N LEU A 9 12.89 19.89 11.42
CA LEU A 9 14.11 20.34 10.73
C LEU A 9 15.28 20.58 11.70
N SER A 10 15.03 21.18 12.86
CA SER A 10 16.06 21.36 13.88
C SER A 10 16.60 20.03 14.41
N GLN A 11 15.72 19.04 14.58
CA GLN A 11 16.12 17.68 15.04
C GLN A 11 16.98 16.96 13.98
N ILE A 12 16.62 17.04 12.69
CA ILE A 12 17.41 16.45 11.60
C ILE A 12 18.83 17.03 11.57
N MET A 13 18.99 18.31 11.80
CA MET A 13 20.32 18.96 11.80
C MET A 13 21.22 18.48 12.93
N VAL A 14 20.64 18.03 14.05
CA VAL A 14 21.39 17.59 15.24
C VAL A 14 21.53 16.07 15.30
N ASN A 15 20.54 15.33 14.75
CA ASN A 15 20.50 13.87 14.79
C ASN A 15 20.65 13.26 13.39
N PRO A 16 21.88 12.87 12.97
CA PRO A 16 22.11 12.28 11.65
C PRO A 16 21.32 10.98 11.41
N MET A 17 21.08 10.18 12.47
CA MET A 17 20.31 8.94 12.33
C MET A 17 18.86 9.23 11.96
N LEU A 18 18.24 10.26 12.57
CA LEU A 18 16.91 10.70 12.18
C LEU A 18 16.88 11.19 10.73
N ALA A 19 17.91 11.92 10.29
CA ALA A 19 18.00 12.39 8.91
C ALA A 19 18.04 11.22 7.92
N ILE A 20 18.90 10.22 8.16
CA ILE A 20 19.01 9.03 7.31
C ILE A 20 17.70 8.25 7.30
N THR A 21 17.10 8.02 8.47
CA THR A 21 15.83 7.30 8.60
C THR A 21 14.70 8.04 7.86
N ALA A 22 14.63 9.37 7.98
CA ALA A 22 13.64 10.17 7.27
C ALA A 22 13.81 10.08 5.74
N VAL A 23 15.03 10.13 5.23
CA VAL A 23 15.31 9.96 3.80
C VAL A 23 14.91 8.55 3.33
N LEU A 24 15.21 7.51 4.09
CA LEU A 24 14.81 6.15 3.75
C LEU A 24 13.30 5.95 3.82
N MET A 25 12.61 6.57 4.76
CA MET A 25 11.14 6.57 4.80
C MET A 25 10.53 7.22 3.58
N LEU A 26 11.07 8.36 3.15
CA LEU A 26 10.64 9.01 1.90
C LEU A 26 10.97 8.14 0.68
N ALA A 27 12.10 7.42 0.71
CA ALA A 27 12.43 6.45 -0.34
C ALA A 27 11.41 5.29 -0.38
N VAL A 28 10.95 4.77 0.76
CA VAL A 28 9.88 3.77 0.81
C VAL A 28 8.58 4.30 0.21
N VAL A 29 8.18 5.53 0.56
CA VAL A 29 6.98 6.18 -0.01
C VAL A 29 7.12 6.37 -1.53
N LEU A 30 8.29 6.80 -2.00
CA LEU A 30 8.59 6.96 -3.41
C LEU A 30 8.50 5.62 -4.17
N VAL A 31 9.12 4.59 -3.61
CA VAL A 31 9.12 3.22 -4.17
C VAL A 31 7.69 2.69 -4.24
N ASN A 32 6.90 2.83 -3.19
CA ASN A 32 5.48 2.46 -3.22
C ASN A 32 4.72 3.15 -4.35
N GLY A 33 4.94 4.45 -4.54
CA GLY A 33 4.31 5.21 -5.63
C GLY A 33 4.61 4.62 -7.01
N TRP A 34 5.82 4.12 -7.26
CA TRP A 34 6.17 3.60 -8.59
C TRP A 34 5.90 2.10 -8.75
N THR A 35 5.89 1.32 -7.66
CA THR A 35 5.79 -0.15 -7.71
C THR A 35 4.37 -0.65 -7.46
N ASP A 36 3.63 -0.01 -6.56
CA ASP A 36 2.29 -0.47 -6.14
C ASP A 36 1.15 0.39 -6.72
N ALA A 37 1.29 1.71 -6.76
CA ALA A 37 0.25 2.59 -7.32
C ALA A 37 -0.20 2.25 -8.77
N PRO A 38 0.66 1.70 -9.65
CA PRO A 38 0.24 1.24 -10.98
C PRO A 38 -0.84 0.16 -10.97
N ASN A 39 -0.98 -0.60 -9.89
CA ASN A 39 -2.06 -1.57 -9.73
C ASN A 39 -3.43 -0.90 -9.80
N ALA A 40 -3.57 0.30 -9.23
CA ALA A 40 -4.83 1.03 -9.20
C ALA A 40 -5.37 1.36 -10.60
N ILE A 41 -4.49 1.61 -11.56
CA ILE A 41 -4.86 2.03 -12.93
C ILE A 41 -4.71 0.92 -13.98
N ALA A 42 -4.28 -0.27 -13.58
CA ALA A 42 -4.03 -1.38 -14.50
C ALA A 42 -5.27 -1.73 -15.35
N THR A 43 -6.46 -1.67 -14.77
CA THR A 43 -7.75 -1.87 -15.46
C THR A 43 -8.06 -0.79 -16.48
N CYS A 44 -7.82 0.49 -16.16
CA CYS A 44 -8.06 1.60 -17.10
C CYS A 44 -7.21 1.49 -18.36
N VAL A 45 -5.96 1.04 -18.20
CA VAL A 45 -5.02 0.87 -19.32
C VAL A 45 -5.36 -0.39 -20.11
N SER A 46 -5.59 -1.53 -19.43
CA SER A 46 -5.85 -2.80 -20.09
C SER A 46 -7.18 -2.82 -20.86
N THR A 47 -8.20 -2.15 -20.35
CA THR A 47 -9.50 -2.00 -21.04
C THR A 47 -9.50 -0.91 -22.10
N ARG A 48 -8.37 -0.21 -22.27
CA ARG A 48 -8.23 0.94 -23.19
C ARG A 48 -9.23 2.07 -22.91
N ALA A 49 -9.69 2.22 -21.66
CA ALA A 49 -10.53 3.35 -21.26
C ALA A 49 -9.76 4.66 -21.34
N MET A 50 -8.44 4.62 -21.06
CA MET A 50 -7.53 5.75 -21.29
C MET A 50 -6.11 5.24 -21.61
N SER A 51 -5.29 6.14 -22.17
CA SER A 51 -3.88 5.81 -22.41
C SER A 51 -3.10 5.71 -21.10
N ALA A 52 -2.03 4.92 -21.09
CA ALA A 52 -1.20 4.74 -19.89
C ALA A 52 -0.68 6.07 -19.31
N ARG A 53 -0.29 7.02 -20.20
CA ARG A 53 0.18 8.35 -19.77
C ARG A 53 -0.89 9.12 -19.01
N HIS A 54 -2.13 9.17 -19.51
CA HIS A 54 -3.23 9.86 -18.85
C HIS A 54 -3.65 9.13 -17.56
N ALA A 55 -3.62 7.80 -17.54
CA ALA A 55 -3.89 7.00 -16.36
C ALA A 55 -2.88 7.27 -15.24
N ILE A 56 -1.58 7.39 -15.57
CA ILE A 56 -0.53 7.76 -14.61
C ILE A 56 -0.77 9.17 -14.06
N ILE A 57 -1.07 10.16 -14.89
CA ILE A 57 -1.38 11.52 -14.42
C ILE A 57 -2.59 11.51 -13.48
N MET A 58 -3.66 10.82 -13.85
CA MET A 58 -4.84 10.65 -13.01
C MET A 58 -4.46 10.00 -11.67
N ALA A 59 -3.72 8.88 -11.70
CA ALA A 59 -3.30 8.20 -10.48
C ALA A 59 -2.42 9.09 -9.60
N THR A 60 -1.50 9.85 -10.18
CA THR A 60 -0.66 10.82 -9.45
C THR A 60 -1.50 11.83 -8.67
N VAL A 61 -2.50 12.43 -9.32
CA VAL A 61 -3.39 13.40 -8.68
C VAL A 61 -4.25 12.76 -7.60
N PHE A 62 -4.88 11.62 -7.91
CA PHE A 62 -5.80 10.98 -6.98
C PHE A 62 -5.08 10.27 -5.83
N ASN A 63 -3.87 9.73 -6.00
CA ASN A 63 -3.04 9.26 -4.90
C ASN A 63 -2.67 10.42 -3.96
N PHE A 64 -2.23 11.56 -4.50
CA PHE A 64 -1.95 12.75 -3.69
C PHE A 64 -3.16 13.15 -2.85
N LEU A 65 -4.32 13.27 -3.48
CA LEU A 65 -5.56 13.63 -2.79
C LEU A 65 -5.98 12.57 -1.77
N GLY A 66 -5.81 11.28 -2.08
CA GLY A 66 -6.13 10.17 -1.18
C GLY A 66 -5.32 10.21 0.11
N VAL A 67 -4.00 10.38 0.00
CA VAL A 67 -3.12 10.52 1.17
C VAL A 67 -3.56 11.71 2.04
N LEU A 68 -3.75 12.86 1.43
CA LEU A 68 -4.06 14.10 2.15
C LEU A 68 -5.46 14.05 2.78
N VAL A 69 -6.49 13.82 1.97
CA VAL A 69 -7.89 13.97 2.40
C VAL A 69 -8.28 12.89 3.40
N MET A 70 -7.97 11.62 3.12
CA MET A 70 -8.34 10.55 4.06
C MET A 70 -7.59 10.62 5.38
N THR A 71 -6.35 11.07 5.40
CA THR A 71 -5.62 11.26 6.65
C THR A 71 -6.20 12.37 7.50
N LEU A 72 -6.73 13.44 6.88
CA LEU A 72 -7.46 14.50 7.58
C LEU A 72 -8.79 14.01 8.17
N ILE A 73 -9.47 13.08 7.50
CA ILE A 73 -10.75 12.52 7.93
C ILE A 73 -10.57 11.46 9.02
N ASN A 74 -9.67 10.52 8.79
CA ASN A 74 -9.43 9.37 9.67
C ASN A 74 -7.99 8.86 9.50
N SER A 75 -7.18 8.92 10.54
CA SER A 75 -5.78 8.44 10.57
C SER A 75 -5.60 7.11 11.31
N SER A 76 -6.67 6.33 11.51
CA SER A 76 -6.64 5.10 12.31
C SER A 76 -5.71 4.03 11.74
N VAL A 77 -5.55 3.95 10.42
CA VAL A 77 -4.60 3.02 9.78
C VAL A 77 -3.16 3.35 10.18
N ALA A 78 -2.81 4.64 10.22
CA ALA A 78 -1.48 5.08 10.69
C ALA A 78 -1.24 4.71 12.16
N ALA A 79 -2.25 4.86 13.00
CA ALA A 79 -2.17 4.48 14.42
C ALA A 79 -1.97 2.97 14.60
N THR A 80 -2.68 2.14 13.83
CA THR A 80 -2.50 0.67 13.87
C THR A 80 -1.07 0.27 13.50
N VAL A 81 -0.52 0.83 12.42
CA VAL A 81 0.85 0.52 11.97
C VAL A 81 1.89 1.05 12.96
N TYR A 82 1.69 2.24 13.52
CA TYR A 82 2.53 2.80 14.57
C TYR A 82 2.61 1.88 15.81
N ASN A 83 1.48 1.37 16.27
CA ASN A 83 1.38 0.56 17.48
C ASN A 83 1.73 -0.93 17.28
N MET A 84 2.05 -1.35 16.06
CA MET A 84 2.26 -2.76 15.71
C MET A 84 3.56 -3.32 16.26
N VAL A 85 4.57 -2.47 16.43
CA VAL A 85 5.89 -2.82 16.95
C VAL A 85 6.29 -1.85 18.06
N ASP A 86 6.99 -2.39 19.04
CA ASP A 86 7.68 -1.63 20.08
C ASP A 86 9.18 -1.84 19.88
N PHE A 87 9.89 -0.78 19.56
CA PHE A 87 11.35 -0.81 19.48
C PHE A 87 12.03 -0.60 20.83
N GLY A 88 11.29 -0.28 21.89
CA GLY A 88 11.70 -0.21 23.31
C GLY A 88 13.13 0.29 23.63
N GLY A 89 13.44 0.39 24.92
CA GLY A 89 14.83 0.49 25.37
C GLY A 89 15.63 1.74 24.94
N ASN A 90 16.79 1.53 24.31
CA ASN A 90 17.69 2.60 23.89
C ASN A 90 17.19 3.27 22.59
N ALA A 91 16.97 4.58 22.63
CA ALA A 91 16.50 5.35 21.47
C ALA A 91 17.45 5.29 20.27
N ALA A 92 18.76 5.15 20.50
CA ALA A 92 19.74 5.02 19.42
C ALA A 92 19.55 3.69 18.67
N ASP A 93 19.54 2.57 19.38
CA ASP A 93 19.39 1.24 18.79
C ASP A 93 18.02 1.08 18.11
N ALA A 94 16.95 1.65 18.71
CA ALA A 94 15.62 1.69 18.14
C ALA A 94 15.58 2.44 16.80
N SER A 95 16.24 3.58 16.71
CA SER A 95 16.35 4.38 15.47
C SER A 95 17.17 3.64 14.40
N VAL A 96 18.24 2.97 14.79
CA VAL A 96 19.08 2.13 13.91
C VAL A 96 18.29 0.94 13.38
N ALA A 97 17.52 0.26 14.23
CA ALA A 97 16.68 -0.86 13.81
C ALA A 97 15.57 -0.43 12.84
N LEU A 98 14.95 0.74 13.07
CA LEU A 98 13.97 1.29 12.15
C LEU A 98 14.60 1.68 10.80
N CYS A 99 15.79 2.27 10.81
CA CYS A 99 16.56 2.57 9.61
C CYS A 99 16.84 1.29 8.80
N ALA A 100 17.25 0.21 9.46
CA ALA A 100 17.46 -1.10 8.84
C ALA A 100 16.16 -1.67 8.21
N ALA A 101 15.02 -1.51 8.89
CA ALA A 101 13.72 -1.90 8.36
C ALA A 101 13.42 -1.17 7.05
N MET A 102 13.57 0.16 7.02
CA MET A 102 13.30 0.96 5.82
C MET A 102 14.22 0.56 4.67
N PHE A 103 15.48 0.30 4.95
CA PHE A 103 16.44 -0.15 3.94
C PHE A 103 16.03 -1.52 3.35
N ALA A 104 15.62 -2.47 4.20
CA ALA A 104 15.13 -3.78 3.77
C ALA A 104 13.91 -3.68 2.85
N ILE A 105 12.97 -2.80 3.17
CA ILE A 105 11.74 -2.59 2.40
C ILE A 105 12.07 -2.03 1.01
N VAL A 106 12.94 -1.02 0.94
CA VAL A 106 13.39 -0.42 -0.34
C VAL A 106 14.04 -1.48 -1.23
N ILE A 107 14.92 -2.31 -0.66
CA ILE A 107 15.57 -3.40 -1.42
C ILE A 107 14.51 -4.39 -1.91
N TRP A 108 13.65 -4.89 -1.03
CA TRP A 108 12.63 -5.88 -1.39
C TRP A 108 11.72 -5.39 -2.51
N ALA A 109 11.16 -4.21 -2.35
CA ALA A 109 10.24 -3.62 -3.31
C ALA A 109 10.90 -3.35 -4.68
N THR A 110 12.11 -2.80 -4.66
CA THR A 110 12.87 -2.50 -5.89
C THR A 110 13.24 -3.78 -6.63
N VAL A 111 13.69 -4.82 -5.92
CA VAL A 111 14.05 -6.11 -6.52
C VAL A 111 12.81 -6.78 -7.12
N ALA A 112 11.70 -6.83 -6.39
CA ALA A 112 10.46 -7.39 -6.87
C ALA A 112 9.95 -6.67 -8.13
N TRP A 113 9.97 -5.34 -8.13
CA TRP A 113 9.61 -4.54 -9.30
C TRP A 113 10.53 -4.81 -10.49
N TRP A 114 11.83 -4.98 -10.26
CA TRP A 114 12.80 -5.30 -11.32
C TRP A 114 12.42 -6.57 -12.07
N PHE A 115 11.95 -7.57 -11.36
CA PHE A 115 11.45 -8.81 -11.94
C PHE A 115 10.00 -8.71 -12.46
N GLY A 116 9.32 -7.58 -12.27
CA GLY A 116 7.93 -7.37 -12.69
C GLY A 116 6.92 -8.17 -11.86
N ILE A 117 7.29 -8.54 -10.64
CA ILE A 117 6.46 -9.31 -9.72
C ILE A 117 5.65 -8.33 -8.86
N PRO A 118 4.31 -8.33 -8.93
CA PRO A 118 3.47 -7.47 -8.09
C PRO A 118 3.48 -7.96 -6.65
N THR A 119 4.37 -7.38 -5.84
CA THR A 119 4.42 -7.60 -4.39
C THR A 119 3.48 -6.65 -3.67
N SER A 120 3.25 -6.91 -2.40
CA SER A 120 2.54 -5.99 -1.52
C SER A 120 3.52 -5.20 -0.68
N GLU A 121 3.61 -3.90 -0.92
CA GLU A 121 4.43 -3.00 -0.11
C GLU A 121 3.96 -2.95 1.35
N SER A 122 2.67 -3.14 1.58
CA SER A 122 2.13 -3.26 2.94
C SER A 122 2.70 -4.47 3.68
N HIS A 123 2.84 -5.61 3.00
CA HIS A 123 3.47 -6.80 3.59
C HIS A 123 4.96 -6.57 3.83
N ALA A 124 5.65 -5.96 2.88
CA ALA A 124 7.07 -5.63 3.03
C ALA A 124 7.30 -4.68 4.21
N LEU A 125 6.45 -3.65 4.37
CA LEU A 125 6.51 -2.71 5.49
C LEU A 125 6.35 -3.45 6.82
N ILE A 126 5.27 -4.19 6.97
CA ILE A 126 4.94 -4.94 8.18
C ILE A 126 6.04 -5.96 8.52
N ALA A 127 6.50 -6.72 7.53
CA ALA A 127 7.54 -7.71 7.71
C ALA A 127 8.89 -7.08 8.07
N GLY A 128 9.28 -6.01 7.38
CA GLY A 128 10.54 -5.31 7.60
C GLY A 128 10.64 -4.71 9.01
N ILE A 129 9.61 -3.97 9.45
CA ILE A 129 9.60 -3.39 10.81
C ILE A 129 9.54 -4.48 11.89
N SER A 130 8.78 -5.56 11.67
CA SER A 130 8.71 -6.67 12.62
C SER A 130 10.03 -7.43 12.70
N GLY A 131 10.67 -7.72 11.56
CA GLY A 131 11.97 -8.38 11.51
C GLY A 131 13.05 -7.60 12.26
N SER A 132 13.07 -6.28 12.08
CA SER A 132 14.00 -5.40 12.77
C SER A 132 13.70 -5.29 14.28
N ALA A 133 12.43 -5.26 14.69
CA ALA A 133 12.04 -5.27 16.09
C ALA A 133 12.43 -6.60 16.78
N ILE A 134 12.24 -7.74 16.10
CA ILE A 134 12.66 -9.06 16.56
C ILE A 134 14.20 -9.11 16.72
N ALA A 135 14.94 -8.51 15.80
CA ALA A 135 16.40 -8.42 15.87
C ALA A 135 16.84 -7.61 17.09
N LEU A 136 16.21 -6.47 17.35
CA LEU A 136 16.54 -5.58 18.48
C LEU A 136 16.31 -6.28 19.81
N HIS A 137 15.16 -6.89 20.01
CA HIS A 137 14.79 -7.57 21.25
C HIS A 137 15.35 -9.00 21.37
N SER A 138 16.02 -9.51 20.34
CA SER A 138 16.44 -10.91 20.26
C SER A 138 15.30 -11.91 20.53
N GLY A 139 14.06 -11.53 20.17
CA GLY A 139 12.84 -12.30 20.39
C GLY A 139 11.58 -11.53 20.03
N LEU A 140 10.41 -12.08 20.35
CA LEU A 140 9.11 -11.55 19.96
C LEU A 140 8.57 -10.44 20.90
N ALA A 141 9.33 -10.00 21.91
CA ALA A 141 8.88 -9.02 22.91
C ALA A 141 8.51 -7.66 22.28
N GLY A 142 9.14 -7.28 21.17
CA GLY A 142 8.84 -6.05 20.43
C GLY A 142 7.62 -6.15 19.50
N ILE A 143 6.88 -7.26 19.47
CA ILE A 143 5.72 -7.45 18.61
C ILE A 143 4.42 -7.28 19.38
N ASN A 144 3.60 -6.32 18.97
CA ASN A 144 2.27 -6.17 19.49
C ASN A 144 1.31 -7.13 18.78
N PHE A 145 1.10 -8.31 19.37
CA PHE A 145 0.24 -9.34 18.78
C PHE A 145 -1.20 -8.89 18.58
N GLY A 146 -1.73 -7.96 19.40
CA GLY A 146 -3.07 -7.42 19.23
C GLY A 146 -3.23 -6.68 17.91
N GLU A 147 -2.28 -5.82 17.54
CA GLU A 147 -2.27 -5.12 16.26
C GLU A 147 -1.90 -6.06 15.11
N TRP A 148 -1.01 -7.01 15.31
CA TRP A 148 -0.68 -8.04 14.32
C TRP A 148 -1.89 -8.89 13.92
N VAL A 149 -2.72 -9.26 14.87
CA VAL A 149 -3.96 -10.00 14.60
C VAL A 149 -4.91 -9.19 13.74
N LYS A 150 -5.06 -7.88 13.98
CA LYS A 150 -5.84 -6.99 13.10
C LYS A 150 -5.31 -7.00 11.67
N VAL A 151 -3.99 -6.94 11.50
CA VAL A 151 -3.34 -7.00 10.19
C VAL A 151 -3.63 -8.32 9.48
N LEU A 152 -3.46 -9.45 10.16
CA LEU A 152 -3.75 -10.77 9.59
C LEU A 152 -5.22 -10.91 9.17
N TYR A 153 -6.15 -10.48 10.02
CA TYR A 153 -7.55 -10.42 9.64
C TYR A 153 -7.80 -9.52 8.44
N GLY A 154 -7.17 -8.34 8.41
CA GLY A 154 -7.27 -7.41 7.30
C GLY A 154 -6.80 -8.02 5.99
N LEU A 155 -5.69 -8.74 6.00
CA LEU A 155 -5.13 -9.41 4.83
C LEU A 155 -6.06 -10.49 4.28
N VAL A 156 -6.51 -11.39 5.15
CA VAL A 156 -7.42 -12.48 4.78
C VAL A 156 -8.75 -11.91 4.33
N LEU A 157 -9.35 -11.03 5.13
CA LEU A 157 -10.65 -10.46 4.85
C LEU A 157 -10.65 -9.64 3.55
N SER A 158 -9.64 -8.78 3.32
CA SER A 158 -9.57 -7.96 2.11
C SER A 158 -9.39 -8.79 0.84
N THR A 159 -8.68 -9.91 0.92
CA THR A 159 -8.51 -10.86 -0.17
C THR A 159 -9.85 -11.50 -0.56
N PHE A 160 -10.58 -12.04 0.41
CA PHE A 160 -11.90 -12.64 0.18
C PHE A 160 -12.95 -11.60 -0.19
N LEU A 161 -12.97 -10.47 0.50
CA LEU A 161 -13.93 -9.39 0.25
C LEU A 161 -13.70 -8.75 -1.12
N GLY A 162 -12.43 -8.54 -1.51
CA GLY A 162 -12.10 -8.05 -2.85
C GLY A 162 -12.65 -8.97 -3.93
N PHE A 163 -12.41 -10.28 -3.82
CA PHE A 163 -12.93 -11.27 -4.76
C PHE A 163 -14.47 -11.28 -4.79
N ALA A 164 -15.12 -11.37 -3.63
CA ALA A 164 -16.57 -11.42 -3.52
C ALA A 164 -17.24 -10.15 -4.07
N LEU A 165 -16.74 -8.97 -3.69
CA LEU A 165 -17.24 -7.69 -4.20
C LEU A 165 -17.00 -7.56 -5.70
N GLY A 166 -15.85 -8.00 -6.23
CA GLY A 166 -15.56 -8.01 -7.66
C GLY A 166 -16.59 -8.85 -8.43
N TRP A 167 -16.82 -10.05 -7.95
CA TRP A 167 -17.83 -10.94 -8.53
C TRP A 167 -19.23 -10.32 -8.47
N PHE A 168 -19.62 -9.82 -7.30
CA PHE A 168 -20.94 -9.22 -7.08
C PHE A 168 -21.14 -7.96 -7.92
N CYS A 169 -20.18 -7.02 -7.94
CA CYS A 169 -20.26 -5.79 -8.74
C CYS A 169 -20.40 -6.11 -10.24
N ALA A 170 -19.65 -7.09 -10.76
CA ALA A 170 -19.77 -7.50 -12.15
C ALA A 170 -21.17 -8.04 -12.44
N LYS A 171 -21.71 -8.93 -11.59
CA LYS A 171 -23.06 -9.47 -11.74
C LYS A 171 -24.14 -8.41 -11.59
N ALA A 172 -23.98 -7.47 -10.68
CA ALA A 172 -24.92 -6.35 -10.51
C ALA A 172 -24.97 -5.47 -11.77
N VAL A 173 -23.79 -5.13 -12.34
CA VAL A 173 -23.72 -4.37 -13.59
C VAL A 173 -24.36 -5.15 -14.74
N GLU A 174 -24.08 -6.45 -14.90
CA GLU A 174 -24.69 -7.30 -15.92
C GLU A 174 -26.22 -7.34 -15.77
N TRP A 175 -26.71 -7.48 -14.54
CA TRP A 175 -28.15 -7.52 -14.25
C TRP A 175 -28.85 -6.19 -14.52
N ILE A 176 -28.28 -5.08 -14.07
CA ILE A 176 -28.84 -3.73 -14.28
C ILE A 176 -28.86 -3.36 -15.77
N CYS A 177 -27.80 -3.72 -16.50
CA CYS A 177 -27.67 -3.38 -17.90
C CYS A 177 -28.30 -4.41 -18.85
N LYS A 178 -28.95 -5.46 -18.32
CA LYS A 178 -29.62 -6.48 -19.10
C LYS A 178 -30.76 -5.85 -19.94
N GLY A 179 -30.62 -5.95 -21.26
CA GLY A 179 -31.57 -5.37 -22.18
C GLY A 179 -31.30 -3.93 -22.62
N MET A 180 -30.26 -3.29 -22.08
CA MET A 180 -29.85 -1.96 -22.54
C MET A 180 -29.08 -2.02 -23.88
N ASN A 181 -29.12 -0.93 -24.64
CA ASN A 181 -28.41 -0.84 -25.90
C ASN A 181 -26.87 -0.87 -25.66
N ARG A 182 -26.20 -1.86 -26.28
CA ARG A 182 -24.76 -2.12 -26.08
C ARG A 182 -23.86 -0.91 -26.41
N GLN A 183 -24.21 -0.13 -27.44
CA GLN A 183 -23.39 1.04 -27.82
C GLN A 183 -23.49 2.16 -26.77
N ARG A 184 -24.66 2.39 -26.20
CA ARG A 184 -24.86 3.40 -25.14
C ARG A 184 -24.18 2.98 -23.85
N THR A 185 -24.31 1.72 -23.44
CA THR A 185 -23.65 1.19 -22.25
C THR A 185 -22.14 1.19 -22.39
N ALA A 186 -21.58 0.87 -23.57
CA ALA A 186 -20.14 0.93 -23.80
C ALA A 186 -19.58 2.36 -23.66
N LYS A 187 -20.28 3.39 -24.19
CA LYS A 187 -19.88 4.79 -23.99
C LYS A 187 -19.94 5.21 -22.52
N PHE A 188 -20.97 4.81 -21.79
CA PHE A 188 -21.11 5.09 -20.36
C PHE A 188 -19.96 4.46 -19.56
N PHE A 189 -19.68 3.17 -19.78
CA PHE A 189 -18.63 2.47 -19.06
C PHE A 189 -17.23 2.92 -19.44
N GLY A 190 -17.01 3.53 -20.60
CA GLY A 190 -15.76 4.21 -20.91
C GLY A 190 -15.43 5.33 -19.90
N GLY A 191 -16.41 6.20 -19.60
CA GLY A 191 -16.26 7.25 -18.59
C GLY A 191 -16.31 6.71 -17.15
N ALA A 192 -17.23 5.80 -16.86
CA ALA A 192 -17.39 5.20 -15.54
C ALA A 192 -16.12 4.44 -15.10
N GLN A 193 -15.43 3.75 -16.04
CA GLN A 193 -14.16 3.09 -15.79
C GLN A 193 -13.06 4.08 -15.35
N ILE A 194 -13.01 5.25 -15.96
CA ILE A 194 -12.06 6.30 -15.59
C ILE A 194 -12.35 6.78 -14.15
N ALA A 195 -13.63 7.01 -13.83
CA ALA A 195 -14.03 7.40 -12.47
C ALA A 195 -13.74 6.30 -11.44
N GLY A 196 -13.99 5.02 -11.79
CA GLY A 196 -13.63 3.88 -10.95
C GLY A 196 -12.13 3.78 -10.68
N GLY A 197 -11.31 3.94 -11.73
CA GLY A 197 -9.85 3.96 -11.58
C GLY A 197 -9.34 5.14 -10.75
N ALA A 198 -9.99 6.32 -10.88
CA ALA A 198 -9.68 7.48 -10.04
C ALA A 198 -10.01 7.23 -8.57
N ALA A 199 -11.19 6.63 -8.28
CA ALA A 199 -11.57 6.25 -6.93
C ALA A 199 -10.63 5.18 -6.35
N MET A 200 -10.21 4.21 -7.15
CA MET A 200 -9.25 3.20 -6.74
C MET A 200 -7.87 3.81 -6.44
N ALA A 201 -7.38 4.75 -7.27
CA ALA A 201 -6.13 5.46 -7.02
C ALA A 201 -6.21 6.33 -5.76
N PHE A 202 -7.33 7.01 -5.53
CA PHE A 202 -7.58 7.76 -4.31
C PHE A 202 -7.51 6.85 -3.07
N MET A 203 -8.19 5.73 -3.09
CA MET A 203 -8.21 4.79 -1.97
C MET A 203 -6.86 4.07 -1.77
N HIS A 204 -6.09 3.85 -2.84
CA HIS A 204 -4.71 3.37 -2.75
C HIS A 204 -3.85 4.36 -1.95
N GLY A 205 -3.84 5.63 -2.36
CA GLY A 205 -3.12 6.69 -1.62
C GLY A 205 -3.58 6.81 -0.17
N ALA A 206 -4.89 6.73 0.08
CA ALA A 206 -5.48 6.78 1.41
C ALA A 206 -4.95 5.67 2.34
N GLN A 207 -4.90 4.44 1.87
CA GLN A 207 -4.43 3.29 2.65
C GLN A 207 -2.91 3.31 2.84
N ASP A 208 -2.16 3.40 1.75
CA ASP A 208 -0.71 3.24 1.82
C ASP A 208 -0.03 4.49 2.37
N GLY A 209 -0.51 5.68 2.04
CA GLY A 209 0.01 6.92 2.62
C GLY A 209 -0.08 6.94 4.14
N GLN A 210 -1.19 6.49 4.71
CA GLN A 210 -1.35 6.43 6.17
C GLN A 210 -0.39 5.43 6.83
N LYS A 211 -0.15 4.26 6.23
CA LYS A 211 0.79 3.28 6.75
C LYS A 211 2.20 3.86 6.87
N PHE A 212 2.66 4.51 5.81
CA PHE A 212 3.99 5.11 5.79
C PHE A 212 4.10 6.30 6.74
N MET A 213 3.08 7.13 6.85
CA MET A 213 3.05 8.23 7.83
C MET A 213 3.05 7.71 9.27
N GLY A 214 2.38 6.58 9.54
CA GLY A 214 2.43 5.92 10.86
C GLY A 214 3.86 5.54 11.25
N VAL A 215 4.62 4.94 10.33
CA VAL A 215 6.03 4.60 10.56
C VAL A 215 6.91 5.84 10.61
N PHE A 216 6.60 6.88 9.83
CA PHE A 216 7.32 8.14 9.90
C PHE A 216 7.19 8.80 11.28
N MET A 217 5.96 8.82 11.83
CA MET A 217 5.72 9.30 13.20
C MET A 217 6.46 8.45 14.24
N LEU A 218 6.49 7.13 14.06
CA LEU A 218 7.28 6.23 14.90
C LEU A 218 8.76 6.65 14.91
N GLY A 219 9.36 6.88 13.76
CA GLY A 219 10.76 7.32 13.66
C GLY A 219 11.04 8.65 14.35
N ILE A 220 10.14 9.63 14.22
CA ILE A 220 10.28 10.92 14.89
C ILE A 220 10.19 10.75 16.42
N PHE A 221 9.26 9.96 16.91
CA PHE A 221 9.09 9.74 18.35
C PHE A 221 10.27 8.95 18.95
N LEU A 222 10.75 7.91 18.27
CA LEU A 222 11.94 7.17 18.69
C LEU A 222 13.17 8.07 18.80
N ALA A 223 13.40 8.95 17.83
CA ALA A 223 14.49 9.90 17.86
C ALA A 223 14.42 10.91 19.04
N ASN A 224 13.21 11.14 19.55
CA ASN A 224 12.97 11.96 20.73
C ASN A 224 12.97 11.15 22.06
N GLY A 225 13.31 9.87 22.02
CA GLY A 225 13.25 8.98 23.20
C GLY A 225 11.84 8.72 23.71
N GLN A 226 10.82 8.94 22.88
CA GLN A 226 9.42 8.76 23.23
C GLN A 226 8.93 7.42 22.71
N ASN A 227 8.82 6.43 23.58
CA ASN A 227 8.24 5.14 23.26
C ASN A 227 6.77 5.16 23.66
N ASN A 228 5.87 4.57 22.89
CA ASN A 228 4.45 4.38 23.21
C ASN A 228 3.62 5.68 23.34
N VAL A 229 3.64 6.54 22.33
CA VAL A 229 2.73 7.70 22.25
C VAL A 229 1.34 7.23 21.83
N SER A 230 0.41 7.13 22.79
CA SER A 230 -0.93 6.57 22.56
C SER A 230 -1.84 7.42 21.68
N ASN A 231 -1.64 8.75 21.66
CA ASN A 231 -2.42 9.68 20.86
C ASN A 231 -1.52 10.71 20.18
N PHE A 232 -1.34 10.58 18.87
CA PHE A 232 -0.65 11.56 18.06
C PHE A 232 -1.53 12.03 16.89
N GLN A 233 -1.29 13.24 16.44
CA GLN A 233 -1.89 13.77 15.23
C GLN A 233 -0.80 13.90 14.17
N ILE A 234 -1.08 13.40 12.98
CA ILE A 234 -0.17 13.55 11.85
C ILE A 234 -0.16 15.02 11.43
N PRO A 235 0.99 15.69 11.43
CA PRO A 235 1.05 17.10 11.07
C PRO A 235 0.82 17.30 9.56
N ILE A 236 0.18 18.40 9.19
CA ILE A 236 -0.18 18.71 7.79
C ILE A 236 1.05 18.73 6.88
N TRP A 237 2.19 19.24 7.37
CA TRP A 237 3.43 19.25 6.58
C TRP A 237 3.89 17.83 6.18
N LEU A 238 3.70 16.84 7.07
CA LEU A 238 4.05 15.44 6.78
C LEU A 238 3.06 14.83 5.78
N MET A 239 1.76 15.14 5.91
CA MET A 239 0.76 14.71 4.94
C MET A 239 1.09 15.24 3.55
N LEU A 240 1.41 16.52 3.43
CA LEU A 240 1.78 17.16 2.16
C LEU A 240 3.07 16.55 1.58
N LEU A 241 4.09 16.34 2.42
CA LEU A 241 5.35 15.76 2.01
C LEU A 241 5.17 14.33 1.49
N CYS A 242 4.50 13.46 2.24
CA CYS A 242 4.24 12.08 1.84
C CYS A 242 3.35 12.02 0.59
N SER A 243 2.32 12.87 0.51
CA SER A 243 1.47 12.98 -0.69
C SER A 243 2.26 13.34 -1.93
N ALA A 244 3.15 14.35 -1.82
CA ALA A 244 3.98 14.79 -2.94
C ALA A 244 4.98 13.71 -3.37
N VAL A 245 5.64 13.05 -2.42
CA VAL A 245 6.62 11.99 -2.71
C VAL A 245 5.95 10.76 -3.33
N MET A 246 4.78 10.34 -2.82
CA MET A 246 4.01 9.25 -3.42
C MET A 246 3.55 9.61 -4.85
N ALA A 247 3.08 10.83 -5.07
CA ALA A 247 2.70 11.33 -6.38
C ALA A 247 3.89 11.33 -7.35
N LEU A 248 5.07 11.77 -6.90
CA LEU A 248 6.30 11.68 -7.69
C LEU A 248 6.63 10.23 -8.06
N GLY A 249 6.58 9.30 -7.10
CA GLY A 249 6.75 7.88 -7.37
C GLY A 249 5.76 7.36 -8.40
N THR A 250 4.47 7.67 -8.24
CA THR A 250 3.41 7.27 -9.18
C THR A 250 3.67 7.82 -10.59
N SER A 251 4.23 9.02 -10.72
CA SER A 251 4.53 9.67 -12.01
C SER A 251 5.63 8.96 -12.81
N ILE A 252 6.51 8.19 -12.16
CA ILE A 252 7.54 7.37 -12.82
C ILE A 252 6.89 6.26 -13.66
N GLY A 253 5.74 5.75 -13.21
CA GLY A 253 4.92 4.77 -13.91
C GLY A 253 5.48 3.34 -13.85
N GLY A 254 4.67 2.41 -13.40
CA GLY A 254 5.02 0.98 -13.27
C GLY A 254 4.49 0.14 -14.43
N TYR A 255 4.91 0.36 -15.68
CA TYR A 255 4.38 -0.35 -16.85
C TYR A 255 4.46 -1.87 -16.75
N ARG A 256 5.49 -2.41 -16.06
CA ARG A 256 5.64 -3.87 -15.84
C ARG A 256 4.50 -4.42 -15.02
N ILE A 257 4.12 -3.71 -13.95
CA ILE A 257 3.03 -4.09 -13.05
C ILE A 257 1.67 -3.92 -13.75
N ILE A 258 1.47 -2.82 -14.49
CA ILE A 258 0.26 -2.62 -15.30
C ILE A 258 0.03 -3.80 -16.26
N LYS A 259 1.11 -4.31 -16.89
CA LYS A 259 1.02 -5.46 -17.77
C LYS A 259 0.63 -6.73 -17.03
N ALA A 260 1.33 -7.07 -15.96
CA ALA A 260 1.10 -8.31 -15.20
C ALA A 260 -0.34 -8.38 -14.65
N VAL A 261 -0.81 -7.32 -14.01
CA VAL A 261 -2.12 -7.27 -13.33
C VAL A 261 -3.26 -6.99 -14.32
N GLY A 262 -3.03 -6.08 -15.26
CA GLY A 262 -4.10 -5.60 -16.15
C GLY A 262 -4.29 -6.42 -17.42
N MET A 263 -3.26 -7.08 -17.93
CA MET A 263 -3.31 -7.75 -19.24
C MET A 263 -3.18 -9.26 -19.15
N ASP A 264 -2.28 -9.75 -18.29
CA ASP A 264 -1.89 -11.14 -18.29
C ASP A 264 -2.79 -12.01 -17.37
N MET A 265 -3.39 -11.42 -16.34
CA MET A 265 -4.20 -12.14 -15.34
C MET A 265 -5.64 -12.39 -15.82
N VAL A 266 -6.35 -11.36 -16.28
CA VAL A 266 -7.74 -11.43 -16.78
C VAL A 266 -7.93 -10.44 -17.92
N LYS A 267 -8.54 -10.90 -19.01
CA LYS A 267 -8.93 -9.98 -20.11
C LYS A 267 -10.28 -9.33 -19.77
N LEU A 268 -10.24 -8.05 -19.42
CA LEU A 268 -11.41 -7.28 -19.00
C LEU A 268 -11.99 -6.41 -20.12
N GLU A 269 -13.30 -6.28 -20.13
CA GLU A 269 -14.05 -5.22 -20.83
C GLU A 269 -14.18 -3.99 -19.91
N GLN A 270 -14.54 -2.81 -20.44
CA GLN A 270 -14.62 -1.57 -19.66
C GLN A 270 -15.56 -1.66 -18.46
N TYR A 271 -16.76 -2.26 -18.62
CA TYR A 271 -17.71 -2.45 -17.51
C TYR A 271 -17.14 -3.37 -16.42
N GLN A 272 -16.35 -4.35 -16.81
CA GLN A 272 -15.69 -5.27 -15.88
C GLN A 272 -14.56 -4.58 -15.11
N GLY A 273 -13.78 -3.74 -15.81
CA GLY A 273 -12.79 -2.92 -15.16
C GLY A 273 -13.42 -1.95 -14.16
N PHE A 274 -14.53 -1.27 -14.54
CA PHE A 274 -15.30 -0.44 -13.62
C PHE A 274 -15.78 -1.23 -12.39
N ALA A 275 -16.30 -2.43 -12.58
CA ALA A 275 -16.73 -3.28 -11.47
C ALA A 275 -15.57 -3.66 -10.54
N ALA A 276 -14.39 -3.98 -11.09
CA ALA A 276 -13.20 -4.32 -10.31
C ALA A 276 -12.67 -3.11 -9.52
N ASP A 277 -12.64 -1.94 -10.14
CA ASP A 277 -12.17 -0.70 -9.50
C ASP A 277 -13.12 -0.27 -8.38
N THR A 278 -14.41 -0.31 -8.64
CA THR A 278 -15.44 0.02 -7.64
C THR A 278 -15.39 -0.95 -6.46
N ALA A 279 -15.27 -2.25 -6.72
CA ALA A 279 -15.15 -3.26 -5.67
C ALA A 279 -13.90 -3.05 -4.82
N GLY A 280 -12.74 -2.82 -5.46
CA GLY A 280 -11.49 -2.52 -4.78
C GLY A 280 -11.57 -1.24 -3.94
N ALA A 281 -12.11 -0.16 -4.51
CA ALA A 281 -12.25 1.11 -3.80
C ALA A 281 -13.18 1.00 -2.59
N ILE A 282 -14.31 0.30 -2.69
CA ILE A 282 -15.23 0.04 -1.57
C ILE A 282 -14.52 -0.76 -0.47
N CYS A 283 -13.80 -1.83 -0.83
CA CYS A 283 -13.07 -2.66 0.13
C CYS A 283 -12.02 -1.83 0.88
N LEU A 284 -11.24 -1.00 0.18
CA LEU A 284 -10.23 -0.14 0.78
C LEU A 284 -10.85 0.97 1.64
N LEU A 285 -12.00 1.53 1.23
CA LEU A 285 -12.72 2.52 2.01
C LEU A 285 -13.19 1.95 3.36
N LEU A 286 -13.82 0.78 3.34
CA LEU A 286 -14.25 0.10 4.56
C LEU A 286 -13.08 -0.18 5.49
N SER A 287 -11.96 -0.66 4.95
CA SER A 287 -10.74 -0.93 5.72
C SER A 287 -10.12 0.35 6.29
N SER A 288 -10.12 1.46 5.53
CA SER A 288 -9.62 2.76 6.02
C SER A 288 -10.47 3.32 7.14
N LEU A 289 -11.80 3.21 7.03
CA LEU A 289 -12.73 3.69 8.06
C LEU A 289 -12.64 2.87 9.37
N THR A 290 -12.34 1.58 9.27
CA THR A 290 -12.17 0.69 10.42
C THR A 290 -10.75 0.68 10.98
N GLY A 291 -9.81 1.39 10.38
CA GLY A 291 -8.42 1.46 10.81
C GLY A 291 -7.63 0.16 10.59
N VAL A 292 -8.12 -0.73 9.73
CA VAL A 292 -7.46 -2.00 9.42
C VAL A 292 -6.51 -1.81 8.24
N PRO A 293 -5.19 -1.96 8.42
CA PRO A 293 -4.24 -1.92 7.32
C PRO A 293 -4.39 -3.17 6.44
N VAL A 294 -4.74 -2.97 5.18
CA VAL A 294 -4.91 -4.04 4.20
C VAL A 294 -3.97 -3.86 3.03
N SER A 295 -3.71 -4.92 2.27
CA SER A 295 -2.94 -4.83 1.04
C SER A 295 -3.80 -4.30 -0.10
N THR A 296 -3.41 -3.16 -0.65
CA THR A 296 -4.03 -2.55 -1.83
C THR A 296 -3.86 -3.44 -3.06
N THR A 297 -2.68 -4.06 -3.22
CA THR A 297 -2.37 -5.03 -4.29
C THR A 297 -3.27 -6.26 -4.20
N HIS A 298 -3.44 -6.86 -3.01
CA HIS A 298 -4.32 -8.03 -2.83
C HIS A 298 -5.76 -7.68 -3.14
N THR A 299 -6.27 -6.58 -2.56
CA THR A 299 -7.64 -6.13 -2.77
C THR A 299 -7.94 -5.92 -4.25
N LYS A 300 -7.04 -5.23 -4.96
CA LYS A 300 -7.21 -4.95 -6.39
C LYS A 300 -7.14 -6.21 -7.25
N THR A 301 -6.12 -7.03 -7.05
CA THR A 301 -5.94 -8.25 -7.84
C THR A 301 -7.07 -9.25 -7.61
N THR A 302 -7.51 -9.43 -6.36
CA THR A 302 -8.65 -10.33 -6.08
C THR A 302 -9.98 -9.79 -6.59
N ALA A 303 -10.19 -8.46 -6.60
CA ALA A 303 -11.36 -7.86 -7.24
C ALA A 303 -11.38 -8.15 -8.76
N ILE A 304 -10.23 -8.02 -9.45
CA ILE A 304 -10.09 -8.39 -10.86
C ILE A 304 -10.37 -9.89 -11.07
N MET A 305 -9.85 -10.75 -10.20
CA MET A 305 -10.12 -12.20 -10.25
C MET A 305 -11.60 -12.50 -10.05
N GLY A 306 -12.26 -11.85 -9.09
CA GLY A 306 -13.70 -12.00 -8.83
C GLY A 306 -14.55 -11.63 -10.05
N VAL A 307 -14.21 -10.51 -10.70
CA VAL A 307 -14.86 -10.09 -11.95
C VAL A 307 -14.61 -11.11 -13.08
N GLY A 308 -13.39 -11.59 -13.24
CA GLY A 308 -13.08 -12.65 -14.23
C GLY A 308 -13.87 -13.93 -13.97
N ALA A 309 -13.90 -14.38 -12.72
CA ALA A 309 -14.62 -15.57 -12.29
C ALA A 309 -16.15 -15.45 -12.42
N SER A 310 -16.71 -14.23 -12.34
CA SER A 310 -18.13 -13.98 -12.54
C SER A 310 -18.63 -14.40 -13.93
N LYS A 311 -17.75 -14.32 -14.93
CA LYS A 311 -18.05 -14.78 -16.30
C LYS A 311 -17.83 -16.29 -16.43
N ARG A 312 -16.66 -16.77 -16.05
CA ARG A 312 -16.28 -18.19 -15.96
C ARG A 312 -14.94 -18.33 -15.22
N LEU A 313 -14.76 -19.39 -14.45
CA LEU A 313 -13.51 -19.64 -13.71
C LEU A 313 -12.27 -19.73 -14.63
N SER A 314 -12.45 -20.25 -15.85
CA SER A 314 -11.39 -20.34 -16.85
C SER A 314 -11.00 -18.99 -17.51
N ALA A 315 -11.70 -17.88 -17.21
CA ALA A 315 -11.31 -16.55 -17.65
C ALA A 315 -10.15 -15.96 -16.83
N VAL A 316 -9.85 -16.55 -15.67
CA VAL A 316 -8.75 -16.18 -14.82
C VAL A 316 -7.52 -17.05 -15.14
N ASN A 317 -6.38 -16.43 -15.33
CA ASN A 317 -5.10 -17.14 -15.48
C ASN A 317 -4.58 -17.58 -14.11
N TRP A 318 -4.98 -18.78 -13.68
CA TRP A 318 -4.61 -19.34 -12.37
C TRP A 318 -3.11 -19.61 -12.22
N GLY A 319 -2.34 -19.69 -13.32
CA GLY A 319 -0.88 -19.77 -13.28
C GLY A 319 -0.29 -18.51 -12.66
N ILE A 320 -0.67 -17.34 -13.19
CA ILE A 320 -0.23 -16.04 -12.67
C ILE A 320 -0.72 -15.82 -11.23
N VAL A 321 -1.98 -16.21 -10.95
CA VAL A 321 -2.52 -16.12 -9.58
C VAL A 321 -1.67 -16.91 -8.58
N LYS A 322 -1.25 -18.13 -8.94
CA LYS A 322 -0.37 -18.95 -8.09
C LYS A 322 0.97 -18.26 -7.83
N GLU A 323 1.58 -17.68 -8.84
CA GLU A 323 2.84 -16.92 -8.70
C GLU A 323 2.65 -15.70 -7.77
N MET A 324 1.56 -14.96 -7.93
CA MET A 324 1.23 -13.83 -7.06
C MET A 324 1.04 -14.27 -5.60
N VAL A 325 0.22 -15.30 -5.36
CA VAL A 325 -0.03 -15.82 -4.01
C VAL A 325 1.27 -16.30 -3.37
N LEU A 326 2.12 -17.01 -4.12
CA LEU A 326 3.43 -17.45 -3.63
C LEU A 326 4.28 -16.24 -3.23
N THR A 327 4.31 -15.20 -4.04
CA THR A 327 5.05 -13.97 -3.75
C THR A 327 4.52 -13.28 -2.50
N TRP A 328 3.20 -13.20 -2.33
CA TRP A 328 2.57 -12.61 -1.14
C TRP A 328 2.98 -13.35 0.14
N VAL A 329 2.99 -14.68 0.11
CA VAL A 329 3.42 -15.50 1.25
C VAL A 329 4.91 -15.32 1.51
N LEU A 330 5.75 -15.31 0.47
CA LEU A 330 7.20 -15.17 0.58
C LEU A 330 7.65 -13.77 1.01
N THR A 331 6.83 -12.74 0.81
CA THR A 331 7.17 -11.37 1.22
C THR A 331 7.38 -11.27 2.74
N PHE A 332 6.57 -11.95 3.55
CA PHE A 332 6.72 -11.92 5.02
C PHE A 332 8.05 -12.49 5.48
N PRO A 333 8.39 -13.76 5.21
CA PRO A 333 9.67 -14.32 5.64
C PRO A 333 10.85 -13.64 4.92
N GLY A 334 10.71 -13.29 3.64
CA GLY A 334 11.78 -12.70 2.85
C GLY A 334 12.17 -11.31 3.34
N CYS A 335 11.26 -10.35 3.32
CA CYS A 335 11.53 -8.99 3.78
C CYS A 335 11.79 -8.94 5.29
N GLY A 336 11.09 -9.76 6.08
CA GLY A 336 11.32 -9.87 7.53
C GLY A 336 12.73 -10.38 7.86
N LEU A 337 13.22 -11.38 7.16
CA LEU A 337 14.58 -11.90 7.35
C LEU A 337 15.64 -10.88 6.92
N ILE A 338 15.44 -10.17 5.81
CA ILE A 338 16.33 -9.10 5.37
C ILE A 338 16.36 -8.00 6.44
N GLY A 339 15.20 -7.56 6.95
CA GLY A 339 15.11 -6.57 8.03
C GLY A 339 15.82 -7.03 9.30
N TYR A 340 15.63 -8.28 9.70
CA TYR A 340 16.32 -8.88 10.85
C TYR A 340 17.84 -8.86 10.69
N ILE A 341 18.34 -9.36 9.54
CA ILE A 341 19.80 -9.45 9.30
C ILE A 341 20.43 -8.05 9.25
N ILE A 342 19.82 -7.12 8.51
CA ILE A 342 20.34 -5.75 8.40
C ILE A 342 20.31 -5.05 9.76
N ALA A 343 19.25 -5.22 10.55
CA ALA A 343 19.16 -4.65 11.89
C ALA A 343 20.25 -5.20 12.81
N LYS A 344 20.53 -6.51 12.81
CA LYS A 344 21.63 -7.09 13.59
C LYS A 344 22.98 -6.52 13.16
N ILE A 345 23.21 -6.37 11.87
CA ILE A 345 24.47 -5.77 11.35
C ILE A 345 24.59 -4.31 11.78
N PHE A 346 23.53 -3.50 11.58
CA PHE A 346 23.56 -2.08 11.87
C PHE A 346 23.71 -1.79 13.37
N ILE A 347 22.98 -2.50 14.23
CA ILE A 347 23.10 -2.36 15.70
C ILE A 347 24.52 -2.76 16.20
N HIS A 348 25.22 -3.64 15.47
CA HIS A 348 26.58 -4.02 15.83
C HIS A 348 27.63 -2.99 15.37
N ILE A 349 27.34 -2.25 14.29
CA ILE A 349 28.27 -1.28 13.70
C ILE A 349 28.10 0.12 14.30
N PHE A 350 26.88 0.51 14.55
CA PHE A 350 26.48 1.85 15.02
C PHE A 350 25.96 1.82 16.45
#